data_d11d194482f65f026d222351a76359dc
#
_entry.id   d11d194482f65f026d222351a76359dc
#
_cell.length_a   1.000
_cell.length_b   1.000
_cell.length_c   1.000
_cell.angle_alpha   90.00
_cell.angle_beta   90.00
_cell.angle_gamma   90.00
#
_symmetry.space_group_name_H-M   'P 1'
#
loop_
_entity.id
_entity.type
_entity.pdbx_description
1 polymer ?
#
loop_
_entity_poly.entity_id
_entity_poly.type
_entity_poly.pdbx_seq_one_letter_code
_entity_poly.pdbx_strand_id
1 'polypeptide(L)'
;MIWSLLADGLVIVHFAFTAFVIFGGFLTWRWPRVALAHLPALAWGCWVEVSHSICPLTPWETHLRQLGGEAGYHGGFLAHYLVRVLYPPALTWQIQWVLAGLLLLVNAVAYGMLLMRARRAARAKAAPNRFP
;
A
#
# COMPACT_ATOMS: atom_id res chain seq x y z
N MET A 1 -17.12 6.99 23.21
CA MET A 1 -17.03 8.07 22.18
C MET A 1 -15.60 8.36 21.76
N ILE A 2 -14.68 8.71 22.66
CA ILE A 2 -13.28 8.99 22.27
C ILE A 2 -12.56 7.77 21.66
N TRP A 3 -12.79 6.59 22.19
CA TRP A 3 -12.20 5.35 21.70
C TRP A 3 -12.66 5.00 20.30
N SER A 4 -13.95 5.19 19.98
CA SER A 4 -14.50 5.00 18.64
C SER A 4 -13.89 5.98 17.64
N LEU A 5 -13.72 7.25 18.03
CA LEU A 5 -13.08 8.26 17.18
C LEU A 5 -11.60 7.91 16.89
N LEU A 6 -10.88 7.40 17.90
CA LEU A 6 -9.50 6.94 17.73
C LEU A 6 -9.43 5.70 16.80
N ALA A 7 -10.36 4.77 16.94
CA ALA A 7 -10.46 3.61 16.05
C ALA A 7 -10.74 4.04 14.60
N ASP A 8 -11.68 4.97 14.38
CA ASP A 8 -11.96 5.52 13.06
C ASP A 8 -10.76 6.27 12.47
N GLY A 9 -10.03 7.01 13.32
CA GLY A 9 -8.75 7.62 12.93
C GLY A 9 -7.73 6.59 12.43
N LEU A 10 -7.60 5.44 13.13
CA LEU A 10 -6.71 4.35 12.68
C LEU A 10 -7.16 3.73 11.36
N VAL A 11 -8.48 3.60 11.12
CA VAL A 11 -9.00 3.14 9.83
C VAL A 11 -8.57 4.08 8.71
N ILE A 12 -8.72 5.38 8.91
CA ILE A 12 -8.30 6.40 7.92
C ILE A 12 -6.79 6.31 7.65
N VAL A 13 -5.97 6.20 8.70
CA VAL A 13 -4.52 6.03 8.57
C VAL A 13 -4.18 4.75 7.81
N HIS A 14 -4.88 3.64 8.10
CA HIS A 14 -4.66 2.37 7.42
C HIS A 14 -5.04 2.45 5.93
N PHE A 15 -6.17 3.09 5.60
CA PHE A 15 -6.56 3.35 4.21
C PHE A 15 -5.54 4.23 3.49
N ALA A 16 -5.08 5.30 4.13
CA ALA A 16 -4.06 6.19 3.57
C ALA A 16 -2.75 5.45 3.34
N PHE A 17 -2.33 4.60 4.29
CA PHE A 17 -1.16 3.75 4.16
C PHE A 17 -1.31 2.76 2.99
N THR A 18 -2.44 2.07 2.90
CA THR A 18 -2.73 1.13 1.81
C THR A 18 -2.72 1.84 0.45
N ALA A 19 -3.38 2.99 0.34
CA ALA A 19 -3.36 3.81 -0.88
C ALA A 19 -1.92 4.26 -1.22
N PHE A 20 -1.13 4.63 -0.22
CA PHE A 20 0.28 4.99 -0.42
C PHE A 20 1.11 3.80 -0.91
N VAL A 21 0.93 2.61 -0.34
CA VAL A 21 1.62 1.38 -0.79
C VAL A 21 1.26 1.03 -2.23
N ILE A 22 0.00 1.21 -2.64
CA ILE A 22 -0.46 0.89 -4.00
C ILE A 22 0.02 1.96 -5.01
N PHE A 23 -0.18 3.23 -4.70
CA PHE A 23 -0.02 4.32 -5.67
C PHE A 23 1.21 5.20 -5.45
N GLY A 24 1.91 5.05 -4.32
CA GLY A 24 3.06 5.89 -3.96
C GLY A 24 4.21 5.81 -4.96
N GLY A 25 4.33 4.69 -5.70
CA GLY A 25 5.27 4.56 -6.80
C GLY A 25 5.09 5.63 -7.88
N PHE A 26 3.85 6.01 -8.21
CA PHE A 26 3.56 7.09 -9.16
C PHE A 26 3.89 8.48 -8.58
N LEU A 27 3.79 8.64 -7.27
CA LEU A 27 4.13 9.88 -6.58
C LEU A 27 5.64 10.19 -6.70
N THR A 28 6.48 9.16 -6.82
CA THR A 28 7.93 9.32 -7.03
C THR A 28 8.28 10.02 -8.36
N TRP A 29 7.35 10.03 -9.33
CA TRP A 29 7.55 10.76 -10.57
C TRP A 29 7.62 12.27 -10.38
N ARG A 30 6.92 12.78 -9.36
CA ARG A 30 6.89 14.19 -9.03
C ARG A 30 7.92 14.52 -7.93
N TRP A 31 8.08 13.62 -6.96
CA TRP A 31 8.98 13.78 -5.83
C TRP A 31 9.81 12.51 -5.62
N PRO A 32 11.01 12.40 -6.22
CA PRO A 32 11.83 11.19 -6.13
C PRO A 32 12.19 10.76 -4.70
N ARG A 33 12.24 11.72 -3.76
CA ARG A 33 12.52 11.44 -2.34
C ARG A 33 11.44 10.60 -1.66
N VAL A 34 10.21 10.59 -2.21
CA VAL A 34 9.12 9.74 -1.73
C VAL A 34 9.48 8.25 -1.82
N ALA A 35 10.36 7.87 -2.74
CA ALA A 35 10.85 6.50 -2.86
C ALA A 35 11.47 5.97 -1.56
N LEU A 36 12.14 6.83 -0.78
CA LEU A 36 12.76 6.46 0.50
C LEU A 36 11.74 6.00 1.55
N ALA A 37 10.54 6.56 1.53
CA ALA A 37 9.44 6.14 2.41
C ALA A 37 8.59 5.05 1.75
N HIS A 38 8.39 5.13 0.43
CA HIS A 38 7.51 4.23 -0.28
C HIS A 38 8.08 2.81 -0.40
N LEU A 39 9.38 2.65 -0.68
CA LEU A 39 9.99 1.30 -0.83
C LEU A 39 9.91 0.47 0.45
N PRO A 40 10.23 0.98 1.66
CA PRO A 40 9.99 0.24 2.90
C PRO A 40 8.50 -0.07 3.14
N ALA A 41 7.61 0.88 2.84
CA ALA A 41 6.16 0.67 2.97
C ALA A 41 5.66 -0.42 2.01
N LEU A 42 6.14 -0.42 0.76
CA LEU A 42 5.83 -1.44 -0.24
C LEU A 42 6.34 -2.82 0.19
N ALA A 43 7.59 -2.89 0.68
CA ALA A 43 8.17 -4.14 1.19
C ALA A 43 7.35 -4.70 2.36
N TRP A 44 6.91 -3.83 3.27
CA TRP A 44 6.05 -4.21 4.38
C TRP A 44 4.67 -4.70 3.91
N GLY A 45 4.02 -3.99 2.98
CA GLY A 45 2.74 -4.39 2.40
C GLY A 45 2.82 -5.76 1.72
N CYS A 46 3.86 -5.99 0.90
CA CYS A 46 4.10 -7.29 0.28
C CYS A 46 4.34 -8.39 1.32
N TRP A 47 5.12 -8.10 2.37
CA TRP A 47 5.36 -9.05 3.45
C TRP A 47 4.06 -9.46 4.15
N VAL A 48 3.20 -8.52 4.49
CA VAL A 48 1.90 -8.79 5.14
C VAL A 48 1.03 -9.70 4.28
N GLU A 49 0.96 -9.44 2.97
CA GLU A 49 0.17 -10.27 2.04
C GLU A 49 0.75 -11.68 1.88
N VAL A 50 2.07 -11.81 1.70
CA VAL A 50 2.72 -13.11 1.47
C VAL A 50 2.80 -13.96 2.72
N SER A 51 3.03 -13.33 3.89
CA SER A 51 3.10 -14.04 5.18
C SER A 51 1.74 -14.35 5.80
N HIS A 52 0.65 -13.89 5.16
CA HIS A 52 -0.72 -13.98 5.71
C HIS A 52 -0.82 -13.36 7.11
N SER A 53 0.05 -12.40 7.41
CA SER A 53 0.08 -11.70 8.68
C SER A 53 -0.98 -10.62 8.74
N ILE A 54 -1.43 -10.34 9.95
CA ILE A 54 -2.34 -9.21 10.18
C ILE A 54 -1.47 -7.95 10.39
N CYS A 55 -1.81 -6.87 9.67
CA CYS A 55 -1.15 -5.59 9.88
C CYS A 55 -1.32 -5.14 11.34
N PRO A 56 -0.27 -4.66 12.03
CA PRO A 56 -0.36 -4.22 13.43
C PRO A 56 -1.42 -3.16 13.71
N LEU A 57 -1.79 -2.36 12.72
CA LEU A 57 -2.86 -1.35 12.84
C LEU A 57 -4.24 -1.98 13.09
N THR A 58 -4.47 -3.18 12.55
CA THR A 58 -5.76 -3.90 12.70
C THR A 58 -6.05 -4.33 14.15
N PRO A 59 -5.15 -5.01 14.89
CA PRO A 59 -5.41 -5.34 16.30
C PRO A 59 -5.52 -4.10 17.19
N TRP A 60 -4.81 -3.01 16.88
CA TRP A 60 -4.93 -1.75 17.60
C TRP A 60 -6.30 -1.11 17.39
N GLU A 61 -6.79 -1.07 16.17
CA GLU A 61 -8.15 -0.61 15.86
C GLU A 61 -9.20 -1.44 16.60
N THR A 62 -9.09 -2.77 16.52
CA THR A 62 -10.02 -3.69 17.19
C THR A 62 -10.04 -3.47 18.70
N HIS A 63 -8.86 -3.29 19.31
CA HIS A 63 -8.74 -3.00 20.74
C HIS A 63 -9.42 -1.69 21.13
N LEU A 64 -9.23 -0.64 20.34
CA LEU A 64 -9.89 0.65 20.59
C LEU A 64 -11.40 0.57 20.46
N ARG A 65 -11.93 -0.21 19.48
CA ARG A 65 -13.37 -0.44 19.34
C ARG A 65 -13.94 -1.20 20.54
N GLN A 66 -13.23 -2.21 21.05
CA GLN A 66 -13.62 -2.94 22.25
C GLN A 66 -13.66 -2.02 23.49
N LEU A 67 -12.69 -1.14 23.65
CA LEU A 67 -12.70 -0.12 24.71
C LEU A 67 -13.88 0.87 24.57
N GLY A 68 -14.33 1.11 23.35
CA GLY A 68 -15.52 1.90 23.04
C GLY A 68 -16.85 1.18 23.22
N GLY A 69 -16.83 -0.11 23.61
CA GLY A 69 -18.03 -0.95 23.75
C GLY A 69 -18.56 -1.49 22.42
N GLU A 70 -17.81 -1.38 21.33
CA GLU A 70 -18.17 -1.93 20.03
C GLU A 70 -17.61 -3.35 19.85
N ALA A 71 -18.34 -4.20 19.11
CA ALA A 71 -17.82 -5.52 18.74
C ALA A 71 -16.64 -5.38 17.78
N GLY A 72 -15.47 -5.91 18.16
CA GLY A 72 -14.32 -6.02 17.27
C GLY A 72 -14.55 -7.03 16.16
N TYR A 73 -13.67 -7.08 15.17
CA TYR A 73 -13.69 -8.06 14.09
C TYR A 73 -12.42 -8.91 14.06
N HIS A 74 -12.55 -10.13 13.54
CA HIS A 74 -11.43 -11.05 13.36
C HIS A 74 -10.95 -11.01 11.91
N GLY A 75 -9.64 -11.00 11.69
CA GLY A 75 -9.03 -10.98 10.37
C GLY A 75 -8.29 -9.68 10.06
N GLY A 76 -7.71 -9.61 8.86
CA GLY A 76 -7.00 -8.42 8.39
C GLY A 76 -7.93 -7.30 7.95
N PHE A 77 -7.42 -6.09 7.96
CA PHE A 77 -8.14 -4.91 7.47
C PHE A 77 -8.72 -5.09 6.06
N LEU A 78 -7.91 -5.60 5.12
CA LEU A 78 -8.37 -5.88 3.77
C LEU A 78 -9.51 -6.90 3.74
N ALA A 79 -9.42 -7.96 4.57
CA ALA A 79 -10.46 -8.96 4.68
C ALA A 79 -11.77 -8.36 5.20
N HIS A 80 -11.69 -7.46 6.19
CA HIS A 80 -12.89 -6.86 6.78
C HIS A 80 -13.61 -5.88 5.84
N TYR A 81 -12.86 -4.95 5.23
CA TYR A 81 -13.48 -3.85 4.46
C TYR A 81 -13.60 -4.13 2.96
N LEU A 82 -12.59 -4.76 2.35
CA LEU A 82 -12.58 -4.96 0.90
C LEU A 82 -13.25 -6.27 0.47
N VAL A 83 -12.95 -7.37 1.16
CA VAL A 83 -13.47 -8.69 0.78
C VAL A 83 -14.92 -8.86 1.21
N ARG A 84 -15.34 -8.23 2.31
CA ARG A 84 -16.75 -8.21 2.72
C ARG A 84 -17.63 -7.49 1.70
N VAL A 85 -17.09 -6.52 0.96
CA VAL A 85 -17.81 -5.82 -0.12
C VAL A 85 -17.79 -6.62 -1.41
N LEU A 86 -16.72 -7.37 -1.68
CA LEU A 86 -16.52 -8.09 -2.95
C LEU A 86 -16.85 -9.58 -2.87
N TYR A 87 -16.65 -10.20 -1.70
CA TYR A 87 -16.90 -11.64 -1.51
C TYR A 87 -17.24 -11.98 -0.04
N PRO A 88 -18.45 -12.44 0.27
CA PRO A 88 -18.71 -13.25 1.46
C PRO A 88 -18.45 -14.73 1.11
N PRO A 89 -17.55 -15.45 1.62
CA PRO A 89 -16.74 -15.47 2.83
C PRO A 89 -15.24 -15.62 2.60
N ALA A 90 -14.45 -14.97 3.46
CA ALA A 90 -13.04 -15.22 3.75
C ALA A 90 -12.02 -15.01 2.63
N LEU A 91 -11.12 -14.07 2.89
CA LEU A 91 -9.87 -13.85 2.16
C LEU A 91 -9.07 -15.16 2.13
N THR A 92 -9.11 -15.88 1.03
CA THR A 92 -8.32 -17.09 0.84
C THR A 92 -6.87 -16.71 0.58
N TRP A 93 -5.93 -17.60 0.92
CA TRP A 93 -4.51 -17.41 0.64
C TRP A 93 -4.23 -17.15 -0.85
N GLN A 94 -5.05 -17.74 -1.74
CA GLN A 94 -4.97 -17.50 -3.19
C GLN A 94 -5.26 -16.06 -3.57
N ILE A 95 -6.26 -15.44 -2.95
CA ILE A 95 -6.60 -14.02 -3.18
C ILE A 95 -5.46 -13.13 -2.69
N GLN A 96 -4.85 -13.43 -1.55
CA GLN A 96 -3.69 -12.69 -1.04
C GLN A 96 -2.50 -12.76 -2.00
N TRP A 97 -2.22 -13.90 -2.59
CA TRP A 97 -1.19 -14.02 -3.63
C TRP A 97 -1.50 -13.19 -4.88
N VAL A 98 -2.76 -13.16 -5.30
CA VAL A 98 -3.21 -12.30 -6.42
C VAL A 98 -3.04 -10.84 -6.07
N LEU A 99 -3.42 -10.42 -4.85
CA LEU A 99 -3.26 -9.04 -4.39
C LEU A 99 -1.79 -8.63 -4.30
N ALA A 100 -0.93 -9.50 -3.75
CA ALA A 100 0.51 -9.27 -3.73
C ALA A 100 1.09 -9.14 -5.15
N GLY A 101 0.67 -9.99 -6.07
CA GLY A 101 1.07 -9.94 -7.48
C GLY A 101 0.62 -8.65 -8.17
N LEU A 102 -0.62 -8.21 -7.96
CA LEU A 102 -1.13 -6.94 -8.49
C LEU A 102 -0.39 -5.74 -7.91
N LEU A 103 -0.13 -5.76 -6.60
CA LEU A 103 0.63 -4.72 -5.91
C LEU A 103 2.03 -4.57 -6.51
N LEU A 104 2.74 -5.69 -6.70
CA LEU A 104 4.06 -5.70 -7.33
C LEU A 104 4.00 -5.24 -8.78
N LEU A 105 3.00 -5.67 -9.56
CA LEU A 105 2.84 -5.28 -10.95
C LEU A 105 2.63 -3.77 -11.10
N VAL A 106 1.70 -3.19 -10.33
CA VAL A 106 1.42 -1.74 -10.36
C VAL A 106 2.69 -0.94 -10.04
N ASN A 107 3.41 -1.36 -9.02
CA ASN A 107 4.64 -0.68 -8.61
C ASN A 107 5.81 -0.92 -9.57
N ALA A 108 5.92 -2.11 -10.15
CA ALA A 108 6.90 -2.39 -11.21
C ALA A 108 6.70 -1.50 -12.43
N VAL A 109 5.44 -1.27 -12.83
CA VAL A 109 5.10 -0.32 -13.90
C VAL A 109 5.51 1.10 -13.51
N ALA A 110 5.14 1.56 -12.30
CA ALA A 110 5.45 2.90 -11.82
C ALA A 110 6.96 3.18 -11.79
N TYR A 111 7.74 2.29 -11.19
CA TYR A 111 9.20 2.41 -11.10
C TYR A 111 9.89 2.15 -12.43
N GLY A 112 9.40 1.23 -13.26
CA GLY A 112 9.90 0.97 -14.60
C GLY A 112 9.77 2.21 -15.49
N MET A 113 8.64 2.89 -15.45
CA MET A 113 8.45 4.16 -16.16
C MET A 113 9.35 5.27 -15.63
N LEU A 114 9.57 5.35 -14.30
CA LEU A 114 10.52 6.29 -13.71
C LEU A 114 11.93 6.06 -14.24
N LEU A 115 12.41 4.83 -14.25
CA LEU A 115 13.72 4.45 -14.77
C LEU A 115 13.87 4.76 -16.26
N MET A 116 12.83 4.47 -17.06
CA MET A 116 12.86 4.79 -18.50
C MET A 116 12.94 6.29 -18.74
N ARG A 117 12.22 7.12 -17.98
CA ARG A 117 12.30 8.59 -18.04
C ARG A 117 13.69 9.08 -17.66
N ALA A 118 14.27 8.56 -16.58
CA ALA A 118 15.62 8.91 -16.14
C ALA A 118 16.68 8.55 -17.19
N ARG A 119 16.60 7.37 -17.78
CA ARG A 119 17.50 6.91 -18.85
C ARG A 119 17.39 7.77 -20.12
N ARG A 120 16.17 8.15 -20.52
CA ARG A 120 15.94 9.04 -21.67
C ARG A 120 16.54 10.42 -21.42
N ALA A 121 16.34 10.99 -20.25
CA ALA A 121 16.91 12.28 -19.86
C ALA A 121 18.45 12.25 -19.84
N ALA A 122 19.05 11.18 -19.31
CA ALA A 122 20.49 11.00 -19.31
C ALA A 122 21.08 10.90 -20.74
N ARG A 123 20.42 10.14 -21.62
CA ARG A 123 20.83 10.03 -23.04
C ARG A 123 20.70 11.36 -23.77
N ALA A 124 19.67 12.14 -23.54
CA ALA A 124 19.50 13.46 -24.15
C ALA A 124 20.60 14.45 -23.72
N LYS A 125 21.05 14.37 -22.46
CA LYS A 125 22.16 15.18 -21.96
C LYS A 125 23.54 14.74 -22.49
N ALA A 126 23.71 13.46 -22.79
CA ALA A 126 24.94 12.88 -23.31
C ALA A 126 25.08 13.01 -24.83
N ALA A 127 24.03 13.41 -25.55
CA ALA A 127 24.09 13.64 -26.99
C ALA A 127 24.91 14.92 -27.23
N PRO A 128 26.10 14.87 -27.93
CA PRO A 128 26.87 16.06 -28.25
C PRO A 128 26.03 16.96 -29.15
N ASN A 129 26.10 18.29 -28.89
CA ASN A 129 25.57 19.31 -29.78
C ASN A 129 26.20 19.12 -31.17
N ARG A 130 25.50 18.41 -32.05
CA ARG A 130 25.88 18.34 -33.47
C ARG A 130 25.25 19.54 -34.18
N PHE A 131 25.78 20.70 -33.92
CA PHE A 131 25.66 21.83 -34.85
C PHE A 131 27.03 22.45 -35.03
N PRO A 132 27.48 22.57 -36.29
CA PRO A 132 28.70 23.33 -36.64
C PRO A 132 28.50 24.81 -36.35
#